data_b4bd84b028b1525c7b9c53bb1f9cf939
#
_entry.id   b4bd84b028b1525c7b9c53bb1f9cf939
#
_cell.length_a   1.000
_cell.length_b   1.000
_cell.length_c   1.000
_cell.angle_alpha   90.00
_cell.angle_beta   90.00
_cell.angle_gamma   90.00
#
_symmetry.space_group_name_H-M   'P 1'
#
loop_
_entity.id
_entity.type
_entity.pdbx_description
1 polymer ?
#
loop_
_entity_poly.entity_id
_entity_poly.type
_entity_poly.pdbx_seq_one_letter_code
_entity_poly.pdbx_strand_id
1 'polypeptide(L)'
;MQPVVMLVIAGVAMFSVIGGVSLLSHYYTLNGIKSRTVGDGQHGTARFATKKEIAETYVQVPYEPELWRRGENLPTAQGLVLGSMERVGKLYALVDTGDVHCLMIGAAGVGKTAHFLYPNIEYACACGMSFLTTDTKGDLYRNYAGIAKKYYGYHTAVIDLRNPTRSDGDNMLHLVNKYMDEYLADHTDLSAKAKAEKYAKITAKTIISSGGTDSSSYGQNAFFYDAAEGVLTAAILLIAEFCPDGKRHIISVFKLIQDLLAPSKVKGKNQFQLLLAKLPDTHKAKWFAGAALNTAEQSMQSVLSTALSRLNAFLDSELEQILCFDTAIDAELFCKKKTAVFLVMPEEDNTKYFIISLILQQLYREILVVADENGGKLNNRVVFYWDEVGTIPKIESAEMMFSASRSRRVSIVPMIQSFAQLNKNYGKEGAEIIIDNCQDTIFGGFAPNSESAEVLSKSLGNKTVMSGSISRGKNDPSQSLQMIQRPLMTADELKSLPKGNFIVSKTGTHPMRTKLKLFLKWGITFEEPYESEEKSARKVAYADKQEIEEEIIRRYMCCMEEPDETPAETARTGGMQQTPLTDTMKKMRQTLRTED
;
A
#
# COMPACT_ATOMS: atom_id res chain seq x y z
N MET A 1 -67.29 -28.28 54.94
CA MET A 1 -67.24 -28.40 53.45
C MET A 1 -67.56 -29.84 53.11
N GLN A 2 -68.54 -30.07 52.22
CA GLN A 2 -68.88 -31.44 51.81
C GLN A 2 -67.70 -32.12 51.13
N PRO A 3 -67.38 -33.39 51.36
CA PRO A 3 -66.22 -34.10 50.82
C PRO A 3 -66.16 -34.09 49.30
N VAL A 4 -67.26 -33.97 48.61
CA VAL A 4 -67.36 -33.86 47.15
C VAL A 4 -66.77 -32.54 46.61
N VAL A 5 -66.96 -31.41 47.32
CA VAL A 5 -66.45 -30.11 46.97
C VAL A 5 -64.91 -30.08 47.08
N MET A 6 -64.36 -30.74 48.11
CA MET A 6 -62.89 -30.88 48.26
C MET A 6 -62.28 -31.73 47.16
N LEU A 7 -62.98 -32.79 46.73
CA LEU A 7 -62.52 -33.66 45.65
C LEU A 7 -62.52 -32.93 44.27
N VAL A 8 -63.51 -32.08 44.04
CA VAL A 8 -63.57 -31.25 42.81
C VAL A 8 -62.48 -30.17 42.81
N ILE A 9 -62.27 -29.51 43.97
CA ILE A 9 -61.17 -28.49 44.07
C ILE A 9 -59.82 -29.15 43.90
N ALA A 10 -59.56 -30.31 44.48
CA ALA A 10 -58.33 -31.07 44.33
C ALA A 10 -58.12 -31.52 42.85
N GLY A 11 -59.17 -31.95 42.16
CA GLY A 11 -59.13 -32.29 40.73
C GLY A 11 -58.79 -31.10 39.84
N VAL A 12 -59.44 -29.95 40.04
CA VAL A 12 -59.16 -28.72 39.28
C VAL A 12 -57.73 -28.23 39.55
N ALA A 13 -57.29 -28.27 40.82
CA ALA A 13 -55.92 -27.90 41.16
C ALA A 13 -54.90 -28.84 40.50
N MET A 14 -55.13 -30.14 40.48
CA MET A 14 -54.26 -31.12 39.84
C MET A 14 -54.20 -30.92 38.30
N PHE A 15 -55.36 -30.70 37.67
CA PHE A 15 -55.42 -30.40 36.23
C PHE A 15 -54.73 -29.08 35.89
N SER A 16 -54.84 -28.05 36.71
CA SER A 16 -54.15 -26.77 36.52
C SER A 16 -52.65 -26.92 36.69
N VAL A 17 -52.16 -27.71 37.63
CA VAL A 17 -50.71 -27.99 37.78
C VAL A 17 -50.20 -28.81 36.61
N ILE A 18 -50.89 -29.87 36.18
CA ILE A 18 -50.47 -30.68 35.01
C ILE A 18 -50.49 -29.84 33.73
N GLY A 19 -51.53 -29.02 33.53
CA GLY A 19 -51.57 -28.07 32.37
C GLY A 19 -50.48 -27.03 32.41
N GLY A 20 -50.17 -26.47 33.58
CA GLY A 20 -49.09 -25.53 33.79
C GLY A 20 -47.71 -26.13 33.53
N VAL A 21 -47.46 -27.33 34.06
CA VAL A 21 -46.20 -28.07 33.81
C VAL A 21 -46.07 -28.45 32.32
N SER A 22 -47.16 -28.87 31.70
CA SER A 22 -47.15 -29.20 30.25
C SER A 22 -46.89 -27.97 29.39
N LEU A 23 -47.48 -26.82 29.69
CA LEU A 23 -47.25 -25.55 28.99
C LEU A 23 -45.80 -25.04 29.19
N LEU A 24 -45.30 -25.09 30.42
CA LEU A 24 -43.91 -24.74 30.73
C LEU A 24 -42.91 -25.67 30.04
N SER A 25 -43.15 -26.98 30.11
CA SER A 25 -42.32 -27.97 29.42
C SER A 25 -42.31 -27.72 27.90
N HIS A 26 -43.48 -27.43 27.33
CA HIS A 26 -43.59 -27.13 25.89
C HIS A 26 -42.88 -25.82 25.52
N TYR A 27 -43.00 -24.77 26.34
CA TYR A 27 -42.31 -23.50 26.16
C TYR A 27 -40.79 -23.66 26.29
N TYR A 28 -40.30 -24.35 27.30
CA TYR A 28 -38.87 -24.63 27.50
C TYR A 28 -38.32 -25.54 26.41
N THR A 29 -39.05 -26.54 25.96
CA THR A 29 -38.61 -27.43 24.87
C THR A 29 -38.53 -26.68 23.57
N LEU A 30 -39.51 -25.85 23.20
CA LEU A 30 -39.50 -25.04 21.99
C LEU A 30 -38.39 -24.00 21.96
N ASN A 31 -38.18 -23.30 23.09
CA ASN A 31 -37.11 -22.30 23.18
C ASN A 31 -35.73 -22.95 23.32
N GLY A 32 -35.62 -24.11 23.92
CA GLY A 32 -34.37 -24.87 24.02
C GLY A 32 -33.92 -25.49 22.69
N ILE A 33 -34.85 -25.78 21.77
CA ILE A 33 -34.54 -26.31 20.43
C ILE A 33 -33.96 -25.23 19.54
N LYS A 34 -34.43 -23.99 19.64
CA LYS A 34 -34.11 -22.90 18.68
C LYS A 34 -32.65 -22.44 18.65
N SER A 35 -31.83 -22.73 19.64
CA SER A 35 -30.46 -22.17 19.70
C SER A 35 -29.42 -23.09 20.34
N ARG A 36 -29.80 -24.28 20.77
CA ARG A 36 -28.86 -25.19 21.45
C ARG A 36 -27.95 -25.89 20.47
N THR A 37 -26.64 -25.63 20.57
CA THR A 37 -25.62 -26.48 19.94
C THR A 37 -25.65 -27.85 20.61
N VAL A 38 -25.72 -28.91 19.82
CA VAL A 38 -25.85 -30.29 20.36
C VAL A 38 -24.89 -31.24 19.66
N GLY A 39 -24.50 -32.28 20.38
CA GLY A 39 -23.61 -33.33 19.90
C GLY A 39 -22.15 -32.87 19.74
N ASP A 40 -21.32 -33.75 19.23
CA ASP A 40 -19.86 -33.54 19.05
C ASP A 40 -19.52 -32.79 17.77
N GLY A 41 -20.46 -32.00 17.22
CA GLY A 41 -20.25 -31.19 16.05
C GLY A 41 -20.30 -31.94 14.73
N GLN A 42 -21.15 -32.98 14.61
CA GLN A 42 -21.31 -33.82 13.38
C GLN A 42 -21.51 -33.02 12.09
N HIS A 43 -22.13 -31.83 12.20
CA HIS A 43 -22.42 -30.93 11.07
C HIS A 43 -21.63 -29.63 11.14
N GLY A 44 -20.63 -29.53 12.03
CA GLY A 44 -19.77 -28.37 12.19
C GLY A 44 -19.61 -27.96 13.65
N THR A 45 -18.41 -27.42 13.96
CA THR A 45 -17.99 -27.03 15.32
C THR A 45 -17.77 -25.53 15.47
N ALA A 46 -18.17 -24.71 14.48
CA ALA A 46 -17.95 -23.27 14.50
C ALA A 46 -18.63 -22.63 15.73
N ARG A 47 -17.88 -21.80 16.43
CA ARG A 47 -18.33 -21.04 17.58
C ARG A 47 -17.60 -19.72 17.70
N PHE A 48 -18.12 -18.81 18.48
CA PHE A 48 -17.39 -17.60 18.85
C PHE A 48 -16.36 -17.90 19.94
N ALA A 49 -15.30 -17.08 19.96
CA ALA A 49 -14.28 -17.11 20.99
C ALA A 49 -14.88 -16.84 22.38
N THR A 50 -14.40 -17.57 23.36
CA THR A 50 -14.72 -17.35 24.76
C THR A 50 -13.98 -16.12 25.30
N LYS A 51 -14.43 -15.57 26.44
CA LYS A 51 -13.73 -14.44 27.08
C LYS A 51 -12.28 -14.78 27.44
N LYS A 52 -11.99 -16.04 27.77
CA LYS A 52 -10.63 -16.51 28.07
C LYS A 52 -9.76 -16.48 26.82
N GLU A 53 -10.24 -17.05 25.70
CA GLU A 53 -9.52 -17.06 24.42
C GLU A 53 -9.27 -15.63 23.91
N ILE A 54 -10.25 -14.72 24.05
CA ILE A 54 -10.09 -13.31 23.71
C ILE A 54 -8.97 -12.67 24.54
N ALA A 55 -8.93 -12.94 25.84
CA ALA A 55 -7.90 -12.41 26.74
C ALA A 55 -6.50 -13.00 26.48
N GLU A 56 -6.43 -14.23 25.97
CA GLU A 56 -5.16 -14.87 25.56
C GLU A 56 -4.67 -14.37 24.18
N THR A 57 -5.60 -13.97 23.31
CA THR A 57 -5.29 -13.54 21.93
C THR A 57 -4.94 -12.05 21.84
N TYR A 58 -5.65 -11.20 22.59
CA TYR A 58 -5.52 -9.73 22.48
C TYR A 58 -5.04 -9.11 23.79
N VAL A 59 -4.09 -8.18 23.67
CA VAL A 59 -3.65 -7.38 24.81
C VAL A 59 -4.72 -6.39 25.20
N GLN A 60 -5.06 -6.34 26.48
CA GLN A 60 -6.06 -5.42 27.02
C GLN A 60 -5.38 -4.15 27.51
N VAL A 61 -5.59 -3.03 26.82
CA VAL A 61 -4.95 -1.75 27.12
C VAL A 61 -6.02 -0.75 27.59
N PRO A 62 -5.89 -0.12 28.77
CA PRO A 62 -6.77 0.98 29.18
C PRO A 62 -6.72 2.07 28.10
N TYR A 63 -7.88 2.54 27.64
CA TYR A 63 -7.95 3.52 26.57
C TYR A 63 -8.30 4.89 27.13
N GLU A 64 -7.27 5.73 27.33
CA GLU A 64 -7.34 6.98 28.08
C GLU A 64 -6.70 8.17 27.30
N PRO A 65 -7.32 8.62 26.17
CA PRO A 65 -6.71 9.65 25.30
C PRO A 65 -6.36 10.96 26.00
N GLU A 66 -7.16 11.38 26.98
CA GLU A 66 -6.90 12.62 27.74
C GLU A 66 -5.58 12.54 28.53
N LEU A 67 -5.27 11.38 29.12
CA LEU A 67 -4.02 11.16 29.83
C LEU A 67 -2.85 11.04 28.83
N TRP A 68 -3.06 10.32 27.72
CA TRP A 68 -2.05 10.14 26.70
C TRP A 68 -1.58 11.48 26.10
N ARG A 69 -2.54 12.39 25.84
CA ARG A 69 -2.23 13.74 25.32
C ARG A 69 -1.50 14.63 26.33
N ARG A 70 -1.50 14.27 27.61
CA ARG A 70 -0.65 14.89 28.66
C ARG A 70 0.71 14.21 28.81
N GLY A 71 0.97 13.13 28.06
CA GLY A 71 2.17 12.31 28.19
C GLY A 71 2.12 11.30 29.33
N GLU A 72 0.91 11.06 29.89
CA GLU A 72 0.70 10.16 31.03
C GLU A 72 0.18 8.80 30.54
N ASN A 73 0.63 7.71 31.19
CA ASN A 73 0.15 6.33 30.95
C ASN A 73 0.20 5.89 29.46
N LEU A 74 1.18 6.35 28.72
CA LEU A 74 1.31 5.99 27.30
C LEU A 74 1.43 4.47 27.12
N PRO A 75 0.65 3.86 26.20
CA PRO A 75 0.72 2.44 25.93
C PRO A 75 2.04 2.07 25.26
N THR A 76 2.60 0.93 25.64
CA THR A 76 3.83 0.38 25.04
C THR A 76 3.56 -0.73 24.02
N ALA A 77 2.35 -1.31 24.06
CA ALA A 77 1.95 -2.41 23.19
C ALA A 77 1.60 -1.90 21.79
N GLN A 78 2.55 -1.95 20.86
CA GLN A 78 2.32 -1.57 19.46
C GLN A 78 1.45 -2.61 18.75
N GLY A 79 0.36 -2.18 18.11
CA GLY A 79 -0.56 -3.07 17.41
C GLY A 79 -1.84 -2.39 16.94
N LEU A 80 -2.80 -3.20 16.49
CA LEU A 80 -4.07 -2.74 15.96
C LEU A 80 -5.20 -2.92 16.97
N VAL A 81 -6.02 -1.89 17.17
CA VAL A 81 -7.21 -1.94 18.00
C VAL A 81 -8.33 -2.62 17.21
N LEU A 82 -8.65 -3.86 17.57
CA LEU A 82 -9.65 -4.68 16.87
C LEU A 82 -10.96 -4.82 17.66
N GLY A 83 -10.99 -4.36 18.91
CA GLY A 83 -12.18 -4.48 19.74
C GLY A 83 -12.13 -3.61 20.98
N SER A 84 -13.22 -3.64 21.74
CA SER A 84 -13.30 -2.99 23.05
C SER A 84 -14.00 -3.85 24.07
N MET A 85 -13.64 -3.63 25.33
CA MET A 85 -14.32 -4.20 26.47
C MET A 85 -14.41 -3.18 27.61
N GLU A 86 -15.44 -3.31 28.43
CA GLU A 86 -15.57 -2.53 29.66
C GLU A 86 -15.27 -3.42 30.86
N ARG A 87 -14.46 -2.91 31.76
CA ARG A 87 -14.18 -3.57 33.04
C ARG A 87 -14.14 -2.53 34.15
N VAL A 88 -14.99 -2.72 35.14
CA VAL A 88 -15.10 -1.82 36.33
C VAL A 88 -15.23 -0.34 35.90
N GLY A 89 -16.11 -0.07 34.93
CA GLY A 89 -16.37 1.29 34.43
C GLY A 89 -15.28 1.91 33.55
N LYS A 90 -14.16 1.20 33.33
CA LYS A 90 -13.10 1.64 32.43
C LYS A 90 -13.19 0.95 31.09
N LEU A 91 -12.86 1.69 30.03
CA LEU A 91 -12.78 1.20 28.66
C LEU A 91 -11.39 0.65 28.38
N TYR A 92 -11.34 -0.55 27.82
CA TYR A 92 -10.10 -1.19 27.36
C TYR A 92 -10.19 -1.44 25.86
N ALA A 93 -9.10 -1.16 25.16
CA ALA A 93 -8.89 -1.62 23.80
C ALA A 93 -8.41 -3.08 23.81
N LEU A 94 -8.92 -3.86 22.86
CA LEU A 94 -8.39 -5.19 22.54
C LEU A 94 -7.42 -5.02 21.37
N VAL A 95 -6.13 -5.15 21.66
CA VAL A 95 -5.05 -4.84 20.75
C VAL A 95 -4.40 -6.11 20.25
N ASP A 96 -4.33 -6.27 18.94
CA ASP A 96 -3.49 -7.29 18.33
C ASP A 96 -2.06 -6.76 18.16
N THR A 97 -1.13 -7.34 18.86
CA THR A 97 0.30 -6.97 18.83
C THR A 97 1.12 -7.85 17.89
N GLY A 98 0.48 -8.78 17.18
CA GLY A 98 1.14 -9.61 16.18
C GLY A 98 1.62 -8.82 14.96
N ASP A 99 2.56 -9.39 14.21
CA ASP A 99 2.96 -8.86 12.91
C ASP A 99 1.91 -9.30 11.87
N VAL A 100 0.80 -8.55 11.76
CA VAL A 100 -0.38 -8.89 10.99
C VAL A 100 -0.79 -7.78 10.02
N HIS A 101 -1.45 -8.16 8.93
CA HIS A 101 -2.29 -7.26 8.14
C HIS A 101 -3.75 -7.44 8.58
N CYS A 102 -4.55 -6.40 8.45
CA CYS A 102 -5.94 -6.42 8.86
C CYS A 102 -6.85 -5.87 7.75
N LEU A 103 -7.71 -6.72 7.19
CA LEU A 103 -8.71 -6.31 6.21
C LEU A 103 -9.96 -5.79 6.91
N MET A 104 -10.35 -4.54 6.64
CA MET A 104 -11.61 -3.97 7.13
C MET A 104 -12.66 -3.95 6.02
N ILE A 105 -13.80 -4.63 6.24
CA ILE A 105 -14.90 -4.70 5.27
C ILE A 105 -16.18 -4.14 5.88
N GLY A 106 -16.80 -3.20 5.19
CA GLY A 106 -18.09 -2.65 5.59
C GLY A 106 -18.62 -1.64 4.58
N ALA A 107 -19.94 -1.62 4.37
CA ALA A 107 -20.58 -0.71 3.44
C ALA A 107 -20.28 0.77 3.75
N ALA A 108 -20.60 1.66 2.81
CA ALA A 108 -20.55 3.09 3.06
C ALA A 108 -21.49 3.47 4.21
N GLY A 109 -21.06 4.41 5.07
CA GLY A 109 -21.88 4.91 6.18
C GLY A 109 -21.98 3.99 7.41
N VAL A 110 -21.34 2.82 7.42
CA VAL A 110 -21.29 1.97 8.65
C VAL A 110 -20.37 2.52 9.72
N GLY A 111 -19.59 3.57 9.39
CA GLY A 111 -18.72 4.27 10.33
C GLY A 111 -17.33 3.62 10.47
N LYS A 112 -16.76 3.06 9.40
CA LYS A 112 -15.39 2.54 9.38
C LYS A 112 -14.40 3.53 9.98
N THR A 113 -14.42 4.77 9.49
CA THR A 113 -13.56 5.84 9.98
C THR A 113 -13.83 6.17 11.44
N ALA A 114 -15.10 6.36 11.81
CA ALA A 114 -15.51 6.82 13.15
C ALA A 114 -15.38 5.76 14.26
N HIS A 115 -15.56 4.48 13.95
CA HIS A 115 -15.50 3.40 14.92
C HIS A 115 -14.17 2.66 14.95
N PHE A 116 -13.46 2.59 13.81
CA PHE A 116 -12.23 1.82 13.69
C PHE A 116 -11.01 2.72 13.47
N LEU A 117 -11.04 3.61 12.46
CA LEU A 117 -9.83 4.31 12.05
C LEU A 117 -9.39 5.37 13.06
N TYR A 118 -10.30 6.25 13.52
CA TYR A 118 -9.95 7.25 14.54
C TYR A 118 -9.39 6.63 15.83
N PRO A 119 -10.00 5.58 16.42
CA PRO A 119 -9.40 4.91 17.58
C PRO A 119 -8.03 4.29 17.29
N ASN A 120 -7.81 3.76 16.10
CA ASN A 120 -6.51 3.21 15.72
C ASN A 120 -5.44 4.29 15.51
N ILE A 121 -5.79 5.44 14.91
CA ILE A 121 -4.85 6.56 14.73
C ILE A 121 -4.46 7.16 16.09
N GLU A 122 -5.43 7.42 16.99
CA GLU A 122 -5.14 7.91 18.34
C GLU A 122 -4.23 6.94 19.10
N TYR A 123 -4.52 5.63 19.00
CA TYR A 123 -3.70 4.59 19.60
C TYR A 123 -2.29 4.53 18.99
N ALA A 124 -2.18 4.62 17.67
CA ALA A 124 -0.90 4.66 16.98
C ALA A 124 -0.05 5.85 17.45
N CYS A 125 -0.66 7.03 17.57
CA CYS A 125 0.00 8.21 18.13
C CYS A 125 0.47 7.98 19.56
N ALA A 126 -0.37 7.40 20.42
CA ALA A 126 -0.06 7.18 21.83
C ALA A 126 1.09 6.17 22.03
N CYS A 127 1.12 5.06 21.28
CA CYS A 127 2.19 4.05 21.37
C CYS A 127 3.40 4.33 20.46
N GLY A 128 3.40 5.47 19.77
CA GLY A 128 4.55 5.94 18.99
C GLY A 128 4.81 5.19 17.69
N MET A 129 3.79 4.54 17.11
CA MET A 129 3.90 3.93 15.76
C MET A 129 3.84 4.99 14.67
N SER A 130 4.73 4.93 13.70
CA SER A 130 4.57 5.75 12.49
C SER A 130 3.42 5.21 11.64
N PHE A 131 2.69 6.11 10.99
CA PHE A 131 1.60 5.69 10.14
C PHE A 131 1.45 6.56 8.89
N LEU A 132 0.93 5.94 7.86
CA LEU A 132 0.47 6.60 6.65
C LEU A 132 -1.03 6.33 6.49
N THR A 133 -1.80 7.33 6.12
CA THR A 133 -3.22 7.16 5.81
C THR A 133 -3.59 7.82 4.48
N THR A 134 -4.39 7.11 3.67
CA THR A 134 -5.12 7.72 2.56
C THR A 134 -6.39 8.36 3.09
N ASP A 135 -6.76 9.52 2.55
CA ASP A 135 -7.86 10.34 3.07
C ASP A 135 -8.61 11.01 1.93
N THR A 136 -9.73 10.44 1.50
CA THR A 136 -10.52 10.98 0.39
C THR A 136 -11.31 12.25 0.75
N LYS A 137 -11.56 12.49 2.04
CA LYS A 137 -12.33 13.65 2.53
C LYS A 137 -11.47 14.75 3.11
N GLY A 138 -10.22 14.46 3.42
CA GLY A 138 -9.35 15.36 4.16
C GLY A 138 -9.68 15.45 5.66
N ASP A 139 -10.63 14.63 6.15
CA ASP A 139 -11.07 14.68 7.54
C ASP A 139 -10.02 14.12 8.50
N LEU A 140 -9.30 13.04 8.08
CA LEU A 140 -8.24 12.45 8.90
C LEU A 140 -7.10 13.43 9.08
N TYR A 141 -6.67 14.06 8.00
CA TYR A 141 -5.64 15.09 8.02
C TYR A 141 -6.04 16.27 8.90
N ARG A 142 -7.21 16.89 8.65
CA ARG A 142 -7.68 18.05 9.42
C ARG A 142 -7.83 17.76 10.90
N ASN A 143 -8.32 16.57 11.25
CA ASN A 143 -8.59 16.22 12.65
C ASN A 143 -7.34 15.73 13.40
N TYR A 144 -6.38 15.10 12.74
CA TYR A 144 -5.29 14.41 13.44
C TYR A 144 -3.90 15.00 13.23
N ALA A 145 -3.60 15.72 12.15
CA ALA A 145 -2.27 16.25 11.93
C ALA A 145 -1.82 17.18 13.06
N GLY A 146 -2.71 18.09 13.49
CA GLY A 146 -2.44 18.97 14.64
C GLY A 146 -2.28 18.22 15.95
N ILE A 147 -3.13 17.24 16.23
CA ILE A 147 -3.08 16.40 17.43
C ILE A 147 -1.77 15.60 17.49
N ALA A 148 -1.41 14.94 16.40
CA ALA A 148 -0.18 14.16 16.30
C ALA A 148 1.07 15.02 16.56
N LYS A 149 1.12 16.21 15.97
CA LYS A 149 2.23 17.15 16.12
C LYS A 149 2.30 17.73 17.54
N LYS A 150 1.18 18.26 18.04
CA LYS A 150 1.12 19.04 19.30
C LYS A 150 1.29 18.16 20.54
N TYR A 151 0.57 17.04 20.61
CA TYR A 151 0.49 16.22 21.82
C TYR A 151 1.46 15.04 21.83
N TYR A 152 1.77 14.50 20.66
CA TYR A 152 2.57 13.28 20.57
C TYR A 152 3.96 13.50 19.96
N GLY A 153 4.25 14.74 19.50
CA GLY A 153 5.55 15.12 18.95
C GLY A 153 5.89 14.46 17.62
N TYR A 154 4.88 14.20 16.79
CA TYR A 154 5.08 13.62 15.46
C TYR A 154 5.63 14.64 14.45
N HIS A 155 6.50 14.18 13.59
CA HIS A 155 6.70 14.81 12.30
C HIS A 155 5.49 14.50 11.43
N THR A 156 4.90 15.54 10.82
CA THR A 156 3.72 15.37 9.96
C THR A 156 4.06 15.80 8.55
N ALA A 157 3.74 14.95 7.58
CA ALA A 157 3.83 15.27 6.15
C ALA A 157 2.46 15.10 5.49
N VAL A 158 2.10 16.00 4.59
CA VAL A 158 0.86 15.93 3.83
C VAL A 158 1.12 16.07 2.35
N ILE A 159 0.63 15.11 1.57
CA ILE A 159 0.48 15.23 0.12
C ILE A 159 -0.98 15.50 -0.15
N ASP A 160 -1.29 16.74 -0.45
CA ASP A 160 -2.67 17.20 -0.65
C ASP A 160 -2.93 17.44 -2.14
N LEU A 161 -3.53 16.45 -2.80
CA LEU A 161 -3.92 16.54 -4.22
C LEU A 161 -5.14 17.44 -4.45
N ARG A 162 -5.85 17.83 -3.38
CA ARG A 162 -6.98 18.76 -3.44
C ARG A 162 -6.52 20.21 -3.37
N ASN A 163 -5.47 20.48 -2.57
CA ASN A 163 -4.88 21.81 -2.39
C ASN A 163 -3.36 21.76 -2.56
N PRO A 164 -2.87 21.60 -3.79
CA PRO A 164 -1.44 21.34 -4.03
C PRO A 164 -0.52 22.48 -3.56
N THR A 165 -0.99 23.72 -3.51
CA THR A 165 -0.22 24.86 -2.98
C THR A 165 -0.01 24.81 -1.46
N ARG A 166 -0.78 23.99 -0.75
CA ARG A 166 -0.62 23.70 0.68
C ARG A 166 0.07 22.38 0.94
N SER A 167 0.31 21.60 -0.12
CA SER A 167 0.97 20.31 -0.03
C SER A 167 2.46 20.42 0.25
N ASP A 168 3.00 19.43 0.93
CA ASP A 168 4.43 19.16 0.92
C ASP A 168 4.87 18.64 -0.44
N GLY A 169 6.17 18.71 -0.74
CA GLY A 169 6.75 18.19 -1.96
C GLY A 169 6.89 16.66 -1.89
N ASP A 170 6.87 16.04 -3.08
CA ASP A 170 7.19 14.64 -3.26
C ASP A 170 7.83 14.41 -4.62
N ASN A 171 9.13 14.55 -4.69
CA ASN A 171 9.90 14.34 -5.92
C ASN A 171 10.06 12.84 -6.18
N MET A 172 9.38 12.34 -7.19
CA MET A 172 9.43 10.93 -7.60
C MET A 172 10.82 10.42 -7.99
N LEU A 173 11.76 11.33 -8.29
CA LEU A 173 13.15 11.00 -8.59
C LEU A 173 14.06 11.05 -7.36
N HIS A 174 13.51 11.28 -6.16
CA HIS A 174 14.25 11.45 -4.91
C HIS A 174 15.34 10.38 -4.71
N LEU A 175 14.99 9.10 -4.81
CA LEU A 175 15.96 8.01 -4.63
C LEU A 175 17.02 7.96 -5.74
N VAL A 176 16.62 8.23 -6.98
CA VAL A 176 17.56 8.28 -8.10
C VAL A 176 18.58 9.39 -7.86
N ASN A 177 18.09 10.57 -7.47
CA ASN A 177 18.92 11.74 -7.18
C ASN A 177 19.85 11.47 -6.00
N LYS A 178 19.32 10.95 -4.87
CA LYS A 178 20.10 10.62 -3.67
C LYS A 178 21.29 9.72 -4.01
N TYR A 179 21.03 8.59 -4.64
CA TYR A 179 22.09 7.64 -4.94
C TYR A 179 23.01 8.11 -6.09
N MET A 180 22.52 8.95 -7.00
CA MET A 180 23.36 9.59 -7.99
C MET A 180 24.33 10.58 -7.34
N ASP A 181 23.87 11.38 -6.38
CA ASP A 181 24.71 12.31 -5.61
C ASP A 181 25.78 11.57 -4.81
N GLU A 182 25.43 10.44 -4.15
CA GLU A 182 26.40 9.59 -3.47
C GLU A 182 27.48 9.08 -4.43
N TYR A 183 27.09 8.61 -5.63
CA TYR A 183 28.02 8.17 -6.67
C TYR A 183 28.88 9.32 -7.23
N LEU A 184 28.29 10.50 -7.43
CA LEU A 184 29.04 11.67 -7.92
C LEU A 184 30.02 12.23 -6.88
N ALA A 185 29.74 12.03 -5.60
CA ALA A 185 30.65 12.36 -4.50
C ALA A 185 31.82 11.36 -4.40
N ASP A 186 31.58 10.08 -4.70
CA ASP A 186 32.58 9.01 -4.73
C ASP A 186 32.34 8.08 -5.93
N HIS A 187 33.03 8.32 -7.01
CA HIS A 187 32.92 7.52 -8.24
C HIS A 187 33.34 6.05 -8.08
N THR A 188 33.93 5.66 -6.94
CA THR A 188 34.26 4.26 -6.63
C THR A 188 33.10 3.51 -6.00
N ASP A 189 32.05 4.21 -5.55
CA ASP A 189 30.84 3.60 -5.00
C ASP A 189 29.92 3.05 -6.10
N LEU A 190 30.25 1.84 -6.56
CA LEU A 190 29.44 1.10 -7.53
C LEU A 190 28.07 0.69 -6.96
N SER A 191 27.91 0.62 -5.63
CA SER A 191 26.62 0.29 -5.00
C SER A 191 25.63 1.43 -5.15
N ALA A 192 26.06 2.67 -4.86
CA ALA A 192 25.25 3.87 -5.10
C ALA A 192 24.85 3.99 -6.57
N LYS A 193 25.82 3.84 -7.51
CA LYS A 193 25.52 3.83 -8.94
C LYS A 193 24.46 2.80 -9.32
N ALA A 194 24.63 1.55 -8.89
CA ALA A 194 23.69 0.46 -9.18
C ALA A 194 22.29 0.73 -8.60
N LYS A 195 22.20 1.35 -7.42
CA LYS A 195 20.93 1.76 -6.81
C LYS A 195 20.25 2.87 -7.62
N ALA A 196 20.99 3.90 -8.07
CA ALA A 196 20.45 4.95 -8.92
C ALA A 196 19.89 4.38 -10.23
N GLU A 197 20.63 3.51 -10.92
CA GLU A 197 20.21 2.82 -12.13
C GLU A 197 18.96 1.96 -11.90
N LYS A 198 18.93 1.20 -10.79
CA LYS A 198 17.78 0.37 -10.37
C LYS A 198 16.53 1.21 -10.16
N TYR A 199 16.62 2.29 -9.38
CA TYR A 199 15.46 3.13 -9.09
C TYR A 199 14.99 3.90 -10.32
N ALA A 200 15.86 4.37 -11.18
CA ALA A 200 15.49 4.96 -12.47
C ALA A 200 14.67 3.98 -13.32
N LYS A 201 15.13 2.73 -13.45
CA LYS A 201 14.40 1.68 -14.16
C LYS A 201 13.05 1.37 -13.51
N ILE A 202 12.99 1.28 -12.19
CA ILE A 202 11.74 1.02 -11.45
C ILE A 202 10.73 2.15 -11.67
N THR A 203 11.16 3.41 -11.58
CA THR A 203 10.31 4.58 -11.80
C THR A 203 9.79 4.60 -13.25
N ALA A 204 10.66 4.40 -14.22
CA ALA A 204 10.29 4.33 -15.63
C ALA A 204 9.26 3.22 -15.90
N LYS A 205 9.51 2.00 -15.41
CA LYS A 205 8.59 0.87 -15.54
C LYS A 205 7.22 1.18 -14.92
N THR A 206 7.21 1.75 -13.72
CA THR A 206 5.96 2.08 -13.02
C THR A 206 5.14 3.11 -13.80
N ILE A 207 5.80 4.14 -14.37
CA ILE A 207 5.14 5.16 -15.19
C ILE A 207 4.59 4.54 -16.49
N ILE A 208 5.35 3.70 -17.18
CA ILE A 208 4.89 3.05 -18.41
C ILE A 208 3.68 2.13 -18.12
N SER A 209 3.68 1.42 -17.01
CA SER A 209 2.60 0.50 -16.61
C SER A 209 1.37 1.22 -16.04
N SER A 210 1.47 2.46 -15.57
CA SER A 210 0.38 3.20 -14.90
C SER A 210 -0.85 3.47 -15.78
N GLY A 211 -0.76 3.25 -17.09
CA GLY A 211 -1.86 3.45 -18.04
C GLY A 211 -2.95 2.38 -18.04
N GLY A 212 -3.02 1.50 -17.04
CA GLY A 212 -4.13 0.55 -16.84
C GLY A 212 -4.21 -0.62 -17.82
N THR A 213 -3.21 -0.80 -18.67
CA THR A 213 -3.09 -1.97 -19.55
C THR A 213 -2.05 -2.92 -18.96
N ASP A 214 -2.47 -4.12 -18.59
CA ASP A 214 -1.53 -5.18 -18.19
C ASP A 214 -0.51 -5.42 -19.30
N SER A 215 0.74 -5.65 -18.92
CA SER A 215 1.83 -5.94 -19.88
C SER A 215 1.49 -7.09 -20.83
N SER A 216 0.63 -8.01 -20.40
CA SER A 216 0.08 -9.08 -21.25
C SER A 216 -0.86 -8.59 -22.37
N SER A 217 -1.40 -7.37 -22.26
CA SER A 217 -2.33 -6.79 -23.23
C SER A 217 -1.67 -5.93 -24.31
N TYR A 218 -0.35 -5.68 -24.21
CA TYR A 218 0.38 -4.88 -25.21
C TYR A 218 0.48 -5.55 -26.58
N GLY A 219 0.33 -6.87 -26.66
CA GLY A 219 0.29 -7.60 -27.93
C GLY A 219 1.44 -7.23 -28.88
N GLN A 220 1.12 -6.85 -30.11
CA GLN A 220 2.09 -6.42 -31.12
C GLN A 220 2.82 -5.10 -30.77
N ASN A 221 2.30 -4.33 -29.82
CA ASN A 221 2.89 -3.05 -29.39
C ASN A 221 3.87 -3.19 -28.22
N ALA A 222 4.11 -4.39 -27.69
CA ALA A 222 5.01 -4.62 -26.56
C ALA A 222 6.38 -3.99 -26.74
N PHE A 223 6.95 -4.08 -27.94
CA PHE A 223 8.24 -3.48 -28.26
C PHE A 223 8.28 -1.96 -28.01
N PHE A 224 7.22 -1.22 -28.34
CA PHE A 224 7.20 0.23 -28.16
C PHE A 224 7.16 0.61 -26.67
N TYR A 225 6.49 -0.16 -25.83
CA TYR A 225 6.45 0.06 -24.39
C TYR A 225 7.78 -0.29 -23.73
N ASP A 226 8.39 -1.42 -24.10
CA ASP A 226 9.70 -1.82 -23.56
C ASP A 226 10.80 -0.84 -23.97
N ALA A 227 10.79 -0.39 -25.22
CA ALA A 227 11.72 0.61 -25.70
C ALA A 227 11.49 1.98 -25.05
N ALA A 228 10.22 2.36 -24.80
CA ALA A 228 9.87 3.59 -24.08
C ALA A 228 10.32 3.54 -22.62
N GLU A 229 10.22 2.38 -21.92
CA GLU A 229 10.78 2.19 -20.58
C GLU A 229 12.30 2.45 -20.59
N GLY A 230 13.01 1.91 -21.58
CA GLY A 230 14.44 2.12 -21.72
C GLY A 230 14.82 3.60 -21.96
N VAL A 231 14.10 4.30 -22.85
CA VAL A 231 14.29 5.72 -23.11
C VAL A 231 13.99 6.56 -21.88
N LEU A 232 12.91 6.27 -21.18
CA LEU A 232 12.52 6.97 -19.96
C LEU A 232 13.56 6.76 -18.86
N THR A 233 14.06 5.53 -18.69
CA THR A 233 15.16 5.23 -17.76
C THR A 233 16.41 6.04 -18.10
N ALA A 234 16.78 6.10 -19.38
CA ALA A 234 17.93 6.89 -19.83
C ALA A 234 17.73 8.38 -19.55
N ALA A 235 16.56 8.94 -19.85
CA ALA A 235 16.26 10.35 -19.61
C ALA A 235 16.27 10.69 -18.10
N ILE A 236 15.74 9.81 -17.25
CA ILE A 236 15.80 9.97 -15.79
C ILE A 236 17.25 10.01 -15.30
N LEU A 237 18.11 9.10 -15.78
CA LEU A 237 19.52 9.09 -15.40
C LEU A 237 20.24 10.35 -15.89
N LEU A 238 19.95 10.83 -17.11
CA LEU A 238 20.55 12.08 -17.63
C LEU A 238 20.15 13.30 -16.76
N ILE A 239 18.88 13.40 -16.38
CA ILE A 239 18.40 14.47 -15.50
C ILE A 239 19.07 14.38 -14.13
N ALA A 240 19.14 13.18 -13.54
CA ALA A 240 19.72 12.99 -12.20
C ALA A 240 21.23 13.27 -12.18
N GLU A 241 21.96 12.97 -13.27
CA GLU A 241 23.42 13.07 -13.32
C GLU A 241 23.90 14.46 -13.75
N PHE A 242 23.21 15.11 -14.70
CA PHE A 242 23.73 16.32 -15.36
C PHE A 242 22.96 17.59 -15.03
N CYS A 243 21.83 17.52 -14.33
CA CYS A 243 21.09 18.71 -13.95
C CYS A 243 21.42 19.17 -12.53
N PRO A 244 21.36 20.47 -12.24
CA PRO A 244 21.48 21.00 -10.89
C PRO A 244 20.25 20.66 -10.05
N ASP A 245 20.40 20.72 -8.73
CA ASP A 245 19.29 20.60 -7.79
C ASP A 245 18.15 21.57 -8.15
N GLY A 246 16.93 21.18 -7.82
CA GLY A 246 15.73 21.94 -8.16
C GLY A 246 15.26 21.79 -9.62
N LYS A 247 16.08 21.19 -10.51
CA LYS A 247 15.66 20.80 -11.88
C LYS A 247 15.57 19.29 -12.06
N ARG A 248 15.94 18.49 -11.06
CA ARG A 248 15.97 17.02 -11.11
C ARG A 248 14.64 16.41 -10.71
N HIS A 249 13.62 16.55 -11.54
CA HIS A 249 12.26 16.06 -11.31
C HIS A 249 11.59 15.56 -12.59
N ILE A 250 10.45 14.88 -12.45
CA ILE A 250 9.79 14.18 -13.56
C ILE A 250 9.34 15.11 -14.71
N ILE A 251 8.98 16.36 -14.41
CA ILE A 251 8.59 17.32 -15.45
C ILE A 251 9.79 17.73 -16.31
N SER A 252 10.98 17.81 -15.72
CA SER A 252 12.22 18.01 -16.49
C SER A 252 12.50 16.83 -17.42
N VAL A 253 12.19 15.61 -17.00
CA VAL A 253 12.29 14.42 -17.86
C VAL A 253 11.32 14.52 -19.03
N PHE A 254 10.07 14.94 -18.79
CA PHE A 254 9.12 15.20 -19.86
C PHE A 254 9.65 16.22 -20.87
N LYS A 255 10.11 17.37 -20.38
CA LYS A 255 10.65 18.45 -21.22
C LYS A 255 11.84 17.97 -22.04
N LEU A 256 12.78 17.23 -21.44
CA LEU A 256 13.92 16.67 -22.15
C LEU A 256 13.45 15.76 -23.29
N ILE A 257 12.54 14.80 -23.04
CA ILE A 257 12.04 13.90 -24.09
C ILE A 257 11.32 14.68 -25.19
N GLN A 258 10.56 15.72 -24.84
CA GLN A 258 9.90 16.61 -25.81
C GLN A 258 10.92 17.34 -26.71
N ASP A 259 11.99 17.88 -26.13
CA ASP A 259 13.06 18.56 -26.86
C ASP A 259 13.81 17.58 -27.79
N LEU A 260 13.92 16.30 -27.39
CA LEU A 260 14.56 15.26 -28.19
C LEU A 260 13.72 14.78 -29.37
N LEU A 261 12.41 15.06 -29.40
CA LEU A 261 11.54 14.83 -30.56
C LEU A 261 11.75 15.85 -31.68
N ALA A 262 12.34 16.99 -31.40
CA ALA A 262 12.59 18.02 -32.40
C ALA A 262 13.47 17.48 -33.53
N PRO A 263 13.24 17.90 -34.80
CA PRO A 263 14.07 17.47 -35.93
C PRO A 263 15.54 17.84 -35.72
N SER A 264 16.44 16.93 -36.09
CA SER A 264 17.88 17.19 -36.08
C SER A 264 18.32 17.90 -37.35
N LYS A 265 19.32 18.77 -37.23
CA LYS A 265 20.02 19.37 -38.40
C LYS A 265 20.93 18.36 -39.09
N VAL A 266 21.26 17.24 -38.48
CA VAL A 266 22.13 16.19 -39.01
C VAL A 266 21.29 15.14 -39.72
N LYS A 267 21.47 14.99 -41.02
CA LYS A 267 20.73 14.02 -41.85
C LYS A 267 20.96 12.60 -41.33
N GLY A 268 19.85 11.87 -41.08
CA GLY A 268 19.87 10.48 -40.64
C GLY A 268 20.15 10.28 -39.14
N LYS A 269 20.15 11.34 -38.32
CA LYS A 269 20.25 11.25 -36.85
C LYS A 269 19.18 12.10 -36.21
N ASN A 270 18.57 11.61 -35.16
CA ASN A 270 17.66 12.40 -34.32
C ASN A 270 18.39 13.09 -33.17
N GLN A 271 17.70 14.00 -32.47
CA GLN A 271 18.28 14.77 -31.37
C GLN A 271 18.73 13.86 -30.21
N PHE A 272 17.99 12.77 -29.94
CA PHE A 272 18.34 11.82 -28.90
C PHE A 272 19.65 11.09 -29.17
N GLN A 273 19.83 10.63 -30.42
CA GLN A 273 21.08 10.00 -30.85
C GLN A 273 22.26 10.96 -30.76
N LEU A 274 22.07 12.25 -31.10
CA LEU A 274 23.12 13.27 -31.01
C LEU A 274 23.52 13.55 -29.56
N LEU A 275 22.55 13.63 -28.65
CA LEU A 275 22.83 13.82 -27.22
C LEU A 275 23.62 12.64 -26.65
N LEU A 276 23.15 11.42 -26.90
CA LEU A 276 23.78 10.20 -26.36
C LEU A 276 25.15 9.92 -27.01
N ALA A 277 25.39 10.38 -28.25
CA ALA A 277 26.71 10.24 -28.90
C ALA A 277 27.84 10.98 -28.16
N LYS A 278 27.50 12.00 -27.36
CA LYS A 278 28.45 12.76 -26.55
C LYS A 278 28.89 12.03 -25.27
N LEU A 279 28.19 10.97 -24.87
CA LEU A 279 28.54 10.17 -23.73
C LEU A 279 29.55 9.06 -24.08
N PRO A 280 30.33 8.57 -23.10
CA PRO A 280 31.17 7.38 -23.30
C PRO A 280 30.32 6.15 -23.67
N ASP A 281 30.92 5.21 -24.42
CA ASP A 281 30.18 3.99 -24.83
C ASP A 281 29.80 3.09 -23.66
N THR A 282 30.50 3.22 -22.53
CA THR A 282 30.20 2.49 -21.28
C THR A 282 29.09 3.12 -20.47
N HIS A 283 28.57 4.29 -20.88
CA HIS A 283 27.56 5.01 -20.12
C HIS A 283 26.20 4.29 -20.14
N LYS A 284 25.61 4.06 -18.97
CA LYS A 284 24.38 3.25 -18.83
C LYS A 284 23.16 3.84 -19.53
N ALA A 285 23.03 5.16 -19.62
CA ALA A 285 21.95 5.78 -20.37
C ALA A 285 21.93 5.33 -21.84
N LYS A 286 23.12 5.14 -22.50
CA LYS A 286 23.20 4.56 -23.84
C LYS A 286 22.67 3.12 -23.87
N TRP A 287 23.01 2.33 -22.87
CA TRP A 287 22.61 0.92 -22.83
C TRP A 287 21.11 0.76 -22.61
N PHE A 288 20.52 1.53 -21.70
CA PHE A 288 19.08 1.52 -21.49
C PHE A 288 18.31 1.98 -22.73
N ALA A 289 18.79 3.00 -23.42
CA ALA A 289 18.20 3.48 -24.66
C ALA A 289 18.48 2.58 -25.87
N GLY A 290 19.31 1.55 -25.75
CA GLY A 290 19.87 0.76 -26.88
C GLY A 290 18.78 0.15 -27.76
N ALA A 291 17.70 -0.35 -27.21
CA ALA A 291 16.58 -0.90 -28.00
C ALA A 291 15.97 0.16 -28.93
N ALA A 292 15.79 1.39 -28.44
CA ALA A 292 15.25 2.50 -29.21
C ALA A 292 16.27 3.05 -30.22
N LEU A 293 17.55 3.17 -29.83
CA LEU A 293 18.61 3.74 -30.67
C LEU A 293 18.87 2.93 -31.93
N ASN A 294 18.65 1.62 -31.90
CA ASN A 294 18.89 0.70 -33.01
C ASN A 294 17.69 0.53 -33.95
N THR A 295 16.67 1.39 -33.84
CA THR A 295 15.46 1.33 -34.67
C THR A 295 15.49 2.40 -35.77
N ALA A 296 14.64 2.22 -36.79
CA ALA A 296 14.41 3.23 -37.81
C ALA A 296 13.85 4.52 -37.19
N GLU A 297 14.11 5.67 -37.78
CA GLU A 297 13.73 6.99 -37.27
C GLU A 297 12.23 7.10 -36.92
N GLN A 298 11.37 6.55 -37.78
CA GLN A 298 9.92 6.52 -37.54
C GLN A 298 9.54 5.70 -36.30
N SER A 299 10.18 4.56 -36.08
CA SER A 299 9.96 3.73 -34.88
C SER A 299 10.47 4.43 -33.63
N MET A 300 11.60 5.15 -33.71
CA MET A 300 12.10 5.95 -32.60
C MET A 300 11.12 7.06 -32.20
N GLN A 301 10.57 7.78 -33.19
CA GLN A 301 9.54 8.80 -32.89
C GLN A 301 8.32 8.18 -32.21
N SER A 302 7.89 6.97 -32.60
CA SER A 302 6.80 6.25 -31.96
C SER A 302 7.14 5.88 -30.50
N VAL A 303 8.37 5.44 -30.23
CA VAL A 303 8.85 5.14 -28.87
C VAL A 303 8.85 6.40 -28.00
N LEU A 304 9.42 7.52 -28.48
CA LEU A 304 9.43 8.79 -27.75
C LEU A 304 8.01 9.32 -27.50
N SER A 305 7.12 9.21 -28.48
CA SER A 305 5.72 9.60 -28.34
C SER A 305 4.98 8.74 -27.33
N THR A 306 5.31 7.43 -27.25
CA THR A 306 4.76 6.53 -26.23
C THR A 306 5.21 6.95 -24.84
N ALA A 307 6.48 7.26 -24.63
CA ALA A 307 7.01 7.76 -23.36
C ALA A 307 6.33 9.08 -22.96
N LEU A 308 6.20 10.04 -23.86
CA LEU A 308 5.52 11.32 -23.61
C LEU A 308 4.04 11.13 -23.28
N SER A 309 3.34 10.24 -23.98
CA SER A 309 1.94 9.95 -23.71
C SER A 309 1.71 9.49 -22.26
N ARG A 310 2.64 8.70 -21.70
CA ARG A 310 2.59 8.29 -20.29
C ARG A 310 2.92 9.43 -19.33
N LEU A 311 3.85 10.29 -19.70
CA LEU A 311 4.23 11.45 -18.90
C LEU A 311 3.20 12.58 -18.91
N ASN A 312 2.29 12.63 -19.91
CA ASN A 312 1.23 13.63 -19.96
C ASN A 312 0.36 13.68 -18.71
N ALA A 313 0.21 12.54 -18.01
CA ALA A 313 -0.56 12.47 -16.77
C ALA A 313 0.02 13.35 -15.64
N PHE A 314 1.29 13.74 -15.72
CA PHE A 314 1.97 14.59 -14.74
C PHE A 314 1.91 16.09 -15.09
N LEU A 315 1.44 16.43 -16.30
CA LEU A 315 1.40 17.82 -16.78
C LEU A 315 0.18 18.55 -16.24
N ASP A 316 0.29 19.00 -15.02
CA ASP A 316 -0.70 19.81 -14.33
C ASP A 316 0.06 20.80 -13.46
N SER A 317 -0.19 22.10 -13.64
CA SER A 317 0.51 23.17 -12.91
C SER A 317 0.32 23.07 -11.38
N GLU A 318 -0.75 22.44 -10.94
CA GLU A 318 -0.97 22.16 -9.52
C GLU A 318 -0.11 20.97 -9.06
N LEU A 319 -0.01 19.89 -9.87
CA LEU A 319 0.84 18.75 -9.57
C LEU A 319 2.33 19.11 -9.55
N GLU A 320 2.75 20.05 -10.37
CA GLU A 320 4.12 20.57 -10.36
C GLU A 320 4.50 21.13 -8.99
N GLN A 321 3.53 21.70 -8.24
CA GLN A 321 3.75 22.19 -6.87
C GLN A 321 4.07 21.07 -5.87
N ILE A 322 3.77 19.82 -6.21
CA ILE A 322 4.11 18.64 -5.42
C ILE A 322 5.36 17.97 -5.98
N LEU A 323 5.36 17.66 -7.28
CA LEU A 323 6.33 16.76 -7.90
C LEU A 323 7.71 17.39 -8.20
N CYS A 324 7.79 18.72 -8.22
CA CYS A 324 9.02 19.44 -8.57
C CYS A 324 9.81 19.93 -7.35
N PHE A 325 9.41 19.59 -6.14
CA PHE A 325 10.06 20.03 -4.92
C PHE A 325 10.49 18.83 -4.06
N ASP A 326 11.43 19.09 -3.12
CA ASP A 326 12.01 18.06 -2.29
C ASP A 326 10.96 17.24 -1.54
N THR A 327 11.21 15.95 -1.43
CA THR A 327 10.35 14.99 -0.78
C THR A 327 10.29 15.22 0.73
N ALA A 328 9.08 15.42 1.26
CA ALA A 328 8.81 15.47 2.70
C ALA A 328 8.62 14.09 3.32
N ILE A 329 8.39 13.07 2.49
CA ILE A 329 8.18 11.68 2.92
C ILE A 329 9.51 10.93 2.83
N ASP A 330 10.31 11.02 3.89
CA ASP A 330 11.57 10.29 4.03
C ASP A 330 11.34 8.97 4.77
N ALA A 331 11.70 7.84 4.16
CA ALA A 331 11.47 6.52 4.71
C ALA A 331 12.31 6.25 5.97
N GLU A 332 13.53 6.79 6.03
CA GLU A 332 14.39 6.65 7.20
C GLU A 332 13.79 7.38 8.40
N LEU A 333 13.35 8.63 8.18
CA LEU A 333 12.61 9.41 9.16
C LEU A 333 11.33 8.69 9.59
N PHE A 334 10.56 8.18 8.63
CA PHE A 334 9.32 7.44 8.85
C PHE A 334 9.51 6.19 9.71
N CYS A 335 10.61 5.46 9.52
CA CYS A 335 10.92 4.25 10.26
C CYS A 335 11.57 4.50 11.63
N LYS A 336 12.38 5.56 11.76
CA LYS A 336 13.19 5.82 12.96
C LYS A 336 12.57 6.83 13.93
N LYS A 337 11.69 7.72 13.44
CA LYS A 337 11.02 8.75 14.25
C LYS A 337 9.50 8.61 14.11
N LYS A 338 8.76 9.12 15.08
CA LYS A 338 7.30 9.19 15.05
C LYS A 338 6.88 10.09 13.88
N THR A 339 6.35 9.51 12.83
CA THR A 339 5.97 10.24 11.62
C THR A 339 4.55 9.88 11.22
N ALA A 340 3.74 10.88 10.89
CA ALA A 340 2.38 10.75 10.38
C ALA A 340 2.31 11.32 8.96
N VAL A 341 1.99 10.47 7.99
CA VAL A 341 1.84 10.84 6.58
C VAL A 341 0.37 10.80 6.19
N PHE A 342 -0.11 11.90 5.61
CA PHE A 342 -1.49 12.01 5.13
C PHE A 342 -1.48 12.20 3.61
N LEU A 343 -2.19 11.31 2.90
CA LEU A 343 -2.36 11.39 1.45
C LEU A 343 -3.80 11.80 1.17
N VAL A 344 -4.02 13.09 0.97
CA VAL A 344 -5.36 13.67 0.75
C VAL A 344 -5.71 13.60 -0.73
N MET A 345 -6.84 12.97 -1.04
CA MET A 345 -7.31 12.71 -2.39
C MET A 345 -8.67 13.39 -2.62
N PRO A 346 -8.87 14.17 -3.70
CA PRO A 346 -10.17 14.74 -4.01
C PRO A 346 -11.18 13.66 -4.45
N GLU A 347 -12.37 13.61 -3.84
CA GLU A 347 -13.42 12.64 -4.23
C GLU A 347 -13.95 12.90 -5.65
N GLU A 348 -13.93 14.16 -6.06
CA GLU A 348 -14.45 14.66 -7.34
C GLU A 348 -13.54 14.41 -8.54
N ASP A 349 -12.22 14.19 -8.30
CA ASP A 349 -11.23 14.00 -9.35
C ASP A 349 -10.28 12.85 -9.01
N ASN A 350 -10.44 11.72 -9.68
CA ASN A 350 -9.59 10.56 -9.51
C ASN A 350 -8.44 10.48 -10.53
N THR A 351 -8.30 11.45 -11.42
CA THR A 351 -7.25 11.46 -12.45
C THR A 351 -5.85 11.51 -11.87
N LYS A 352 -5.70 12.12 -10.68
CA LYS A 352 -4.43 12.26 -9.95
C LYS A 352 -4.12 11.10 -9.01
N TYR A 353 -5.03 10.13 -8.83
CA TYR A 353 -4.86 9.03 -7.85
C TYR A 353 -3.70 8.07 -8.15
N PHE A 354 -3.26 8.00 -9.41
CA PHE A 354 -2.09 7.19 -9.78
C PHE A 354 -0.82 7.63 -9.03
N ILE A 355 -0.71 8.93 -8.65
CA ILE A 355 0.40 9.46 -7.86
C ILE A 355 0.46 8.78 -6.49
N ILE A 356 -0.69 8.57 -5.85
CA ILE A 356 -0.77 7.87 -4.56
C ILE A 356 -0.21 6.45 -4.67
N SER A 357 -0.55 5.74 -5.77
CA SER A 357 0.02 4.41 -6.02
C SER A 357 1.54 4.44 -6.17
N LEU A 358 2.07 5.47 -6.82
CA LEU A 358 3.52 5.65 -6.98
C LEU A 358 4.21 5.94 -5.65
N ILE A 359 3.66 6.86 -4.85
CA ILE A 359 4.19 7.20 -3.50
C ILE A 359 4.20 5.96 -2.60
N LEU A 360 3.09 5.22 -2.55
CA LEU A 360 2.99 4.01 -1.73
C LEU A 360 4.03 2.95 -2.13
N GLN A 361 4.23 2.74 -3.43
CA GLN A 361 5.22 1.81 -3.94
C GLN A 361 6.65 2.26 -3.61
N GLN A 362 6.94 3.55 -3.79
CA GLN A 362 8.26 4.11 -3.52
C GLN A 362 8.58 4.00 -2.04
N LEU A 363 7.72 4.54 -1.17
CA LEU A 363 7.91 4.50 0.28
C LEU A 363 8.06 3.05 0.80
N TYR A 364 7.26 2.12 0.31
CA TYR A 364 7.38 0.71 0.68
C TYR A 364 8.76 0.12 0.37
N ARG A 365 9.29 0.39 -0.83
CA ARG A 365 10.62 -0.10 -1.23
C ARG A 365 11.73 0.48 -0.36
N GLU A 366 11.62 1.76 -0.04
CA GLU A 366 12.57 2.43 0.85
C GLU A 366 12.51 1.84 2.26
N ILE A 367 11.32 1.59 2.79
CA ILE A 367 11.12 0.94 4.09
C ILE A 367 11.79 -0.44 4.13
N LEU A 368 11.73 -1.22 3.04
CA LEU A 368 12.42 -2.51 2.97
C LEU A 368 13.93 -2.35 3.08
N VAL A 369 14.52 -1.32 2.45
CA VAL A 369 15.95 -1.04 2.56
C VAL A 369 16.30 -0.69 4.01
N VAL A 370 15.54 0.19 4.64
CA VAL A 370 15.74 0.54 6.06
C VAL A 370 15.59 -0.68 6.98
N ALA A 371 14.63 -1.56 6.69
CA ALA A 371 14.45 -2.79 7.48
C ALA A 371 15.63 -3.75 7.31
N ASP A 372 16.15 -3.90 6.08
CA ASP A 372 17.31 -4.78 5.81
C ASP A 372 18.58 -4.25 6.49
N GLU A 373 18.80 -2.94 6.51
CA GLU A 373 19.89 -2.28 7.25
C GLU A 373 19.77 -2.48 8.79
N ASN A 374 18.54 -2.65 9.29
CA ASN A 374 18.26 -2.94 10.70
C ASN A 374 18.16 -4.46 11.01
N GLY A 375 18.81 -5.31 10.23
CA GLY A 375 18.82 -6.75 10.46
C GLY A 375 17.53 -7.47 10.03
N GLY A 376 16.83 -6.93 9.04
CA GLY A 376 15.65 -7.53 8.42
C GLY A 376 14.32 -7.16 9.06
N LYS A 377 14.30 -6.28 10.08
CA LYS A 377 13.07 -5.90 10.80
C LYS A 377 13.16 -4.47 11.34
N LEU A 378 12.09 -3.71 11.24
CA LEU A 378 12.01 -2.37 11.83
C LEU A 378 11.98 -2.43 13.36
N ASN A 379 12.65 -1.49 14.03
CA ASN A 379 12.59 -1.34 15.47
C ASN A 379 11.22 -0.86 15.93
N ASN A 380 10.63 0.09 15.20
CA ASN A 380 9.32 0.64 15.44
C ASN A 380 8.32 0.07 14.41
N ARG A 381 7.09 -0.22 14.83
CA ARG A 381 6.02 -0.67 13.91
C ARG A 381 5.56 0.49 13.05
N VAL A 382 5.32 0.22 11.78
CA VAL A 382 4.72 1.14 10.80
C VAL A 382 3.37 0.62 10.37
N VAL A 383 2.38 1.49 10.23
CA VAL A 383 1.03 1.11 9.82
C VAL A 383 0.58 1.93 8.60
N PHE A 384 0.12 1.24 7.57
CA PHE A 384 -0.51 1.84 6.40
C PHE A 384 -2.01 1.65 6.51
N TYR A 385 -2.74 2.71 6.80
CA TYR A 385 -4.20 2.74 6.78
C TYR A 385 -4.67 3.17 5.39
N TRP A 386 -5.08 2.21 4.57
CA TRP A 386 -5.56 2.48 3.23
C TRP A 386 -7.08 2.64 3.24
N ASP A 387 -7.54 3.83 3.61
CA ASP A 387 -8.98 4.15 3.55
C ASP A 387 -9.42 4.25 2.09
N GLU A 388 -10.60 3.69 1.80
CA GLU A 388 -11.21 3.65 0.46
C GLU A 388 -10.26 3.10 -0.64
N VAL A 389 -9.44 2.09 -0.32
CA VAL A 389 -8.46 1.51 -1.26
C VAL A 389 -9.09 1.03 -2.58
N GLY A 390 -10.38 0.72 -2.57
CA GLY A 390 -11.13 0.35 -3.78
C GLY A 390 -11.26 1.46 -4.82
N THR A 391 -11.01 2.72 -4.46
CA THR A 391 -11.02 3.87 -5.37
C THR A 391 -9.64 4.21 -5.91
N ILE A 392 -8.57 3.76 -5.26
CA ILE A 392 -7.19 3.95 -5.69
C ILE A 392 -6.90 2.99 -6.85
N PRO A 393 -6.26 3.44 -7.95
CA PRO A 393 -5.81 2.55 -9.01
C PRO A 393 -4.92 1.42 -8.48
N LYS A 394 -4.83 0.33 -9.24
CA LYS A 394 -3.97 -0.81 -8.89
C LYS A 394 -2.56 -0.34 -8.49
N ILE A 395 -2.12 -0.76 -7.32
CA ILE A 395 -0.73 -0.60 -6.87
C ILE A 395 0.02 -1.83 -7.38
N GLU A 396 0.88 -1.68 -8.38
CA GLU A 396 1.52 -2.79 -9.10
C GLU A 396 2.23 -3.82 -8.22
N SER A 397 2.75 -3.41 -7.08
CA SER A 397 3.42 -4.30 -6.13
C SER A 397 2.58 -4.68 -4.90
N ALA A 398 1.27 -4.40 -4.90
CA ALA A 398 0.44 -4.63 -3.71
C ALA A 398 0.49 -6.08 -3.21
N GLU A 399 0.36 -7.07 -4.09
CA GLU A 399 0.42 -8.48 -3.74
C GLU A 399 1.75 -8.84 -3.05
N MET A 400 2.86 -8.29 -3.54
CA MET A 400 4.19 -8.46 -2.94
C MET A 400 4.29 -7.70 -1.61
N MET A 401 3.70 -6.50 -1.51
CA MET A 401 3.67 -5.73 -0.27
C MET A 401 2.98 -6.52 0.84
N PHE A 402 1.82 -7.12 0.57
CA PHE A 402 1.10 -7.94 1.56
C PHE A 402 1.87 -9.21 1.92
N SER A 403 2.54 -9.84 0.97
CA SER A 403 3.28 -11.08 1.22
C SER A 403 4.55 -10.88 2.04
N ALA A 404 5.29 -9.78 1.83
CA ALA A 404 6.63 -9.59 2.38
C ALA A 404 6.73 -8.64 3.57
N SER A 405 5.83 -7.64 3.68
CA SER A 405 6.02 -6.54 4.64
C SER A 405 5.74 -6.92 6.09
N ARG A 406 4.91 -7.93 6.33
CA ARG A 406 4.56 -8.39 7.68
C ARG A 406 5.78 -8.73 8.54
N SER A 407 6.70 -9.53 8.00
CA SER A 407 7.93 -9.93 8.70
C SER A 407 8.85 -8.74 9.03
N ARG A 408 8.66 -7.61 8.37
CA ARG A 408 9.41 -6.35 8.58
C ARG A 408 8.78 -5.43 9.62
N ARG A 409 7.70 -5.83 10.30
CA ARG A 409 6.86 -4.98 11.18
C ARG A 409 6.12 -3.86 10.45
N VAL A 410 5.78 -4.06 9.21
CA VAL A 410 4.90 -3.17 8.45
C VAL A 410 3.51 -3.80 8.39
N SER A 411 2.53 -3.16 8.99
CA SER A 411 1.13 -3.57 8.95
C SER A 411 0.38 -2.77 7.89
N ILE A 412 -0.37 -3.45 7.02
CA ILE A 412 -1.23 -2.80 6.04
C ILE A 412 -2.68 -3.09 6.40
N VAL A 413 -3.49 -2.05 6.41
CA VAL A 413 -4.91 -2.09 6.79
C VAL A 413 -5.76 -1.56 5.63
N PRO A 414 -6.04 -2.40 4.62
CA PRO A 414 -6.94 -2.01 3.55
C PRO A 414 -8.38 -1.95 4.05
N MET A 415 -9.08 -0.86 3.73
CA MET A 415 -10.49 -0.68 4.04
C MET A 415 -11.31 -0.65 2.75
N ILE A 416 -12.25 -1.58 2.63
CA ILE A 416 -13.08 -1.76 1.45
C ILE A 416 -14.57 -1.77 1.84
N GLN A 417 -15.41 -1.53 0.84
CA GLN A 417 -16.86 -1.65 1.00
C GLN A 417 -17.37 -3.03 0.63
N SER A 418 -16.68 -3.71 -0.31
CA SER A 418 -16.99 -5.07 -0.75
C SER A 418 -15.78 -5.71 -1.42
N PHE A 419 -15.76 -7.04 -1.51
CA PHE A 419 -14.74 -7.78 -2.26
C PHE A 419 -14.69 -7.42 -3.74
N ALA A 420 -15.82 -7.00 -4.33
CA ALA A 420 -15.89 -6.58 -5.72
C ALA A 420 -14.95 -5.41 -6.03
N GLN A 421 -14.65 -4.53 -5.07
CA GLN A 421 -13.70 -3.43 -5.24
C GLN A 421 -12.27 -3.95 -5.43
N LEU A 422 -11.84 -4.94 -4.65
CA LEU A 422 -10.52 -5.57 -4.85
C LEU A 422 -10.45 -6.33 -6.17
N ASN A 423 -11.49 -7.11 -6.47
CA ASN A 423 -11.57 -7.87 -7.72
C ASN A 423 -11.49 -6.95 -8.96
N LYS A 424 -12.10 -5.77 -8.90
CA LYS A 424 -12.02 -4.78 -9.98
C LYS A 424 -10.59 -4.31 -10.23
N ASN A 425 -9.82 -4.06 -9.18
CA ASN A 425 -8.48 -3.47 -9.28
C ASN A 425 -7.38 -4.50 -9.50
N TYR A 426 -7.50 -5.69 -8.87
CA TYR A 426 -6.43 -6.69 -8.83
C TYR A 426 -6.77 -7.99 -9.57
N GLY A 427 -7.98 -8.09 -10.14
CA GLY A 427 -8.51 -9.38 -10.62
C GLY A 427 -8.85 -10.30 -9.44
N LYS A 428 -9.43 -11.47 -9.75
CA LYS A 428 -9.85 -12.42 -8.72
C LYS A 428 -8.64 -12.99 -7.95
N GLU A 429 -7.62 -13.41 -8.67
CA GLU A 429 -6.42 -14.04 -8.09
C GLU A 429 -5.61 -13.07 -7.23
N GLY A 430 -5.35 -11.85 -7.73
CA GLY A 430 -4.64 -10.82 -6.96
C GLY A 430 -5.41 -10.37 -5.72
N ALA A 431 -6.73 -10.27 -5.81
CA ALA A 431 -7.58 -9.97 -4.65
C ALA A 431 -7.54 -11.09 -3.60
N GLU A 432 -7.56 -12.36 -4.00
CA GLU A 432 -7.41 -13.52 -3.11
C GLU A 432 -6.06 -13.50 -2.40
N ILE A 433 -4.95 -13.20 -3.12
CA ILE A 433 -3.62 -13.06 -2.53
C ILE A 433 -3.61 -11.99 -1.44
N ILE A 434 -4.22 -10.82 -1.69
CA ILE A 434 -4.29 -9.73 -0.70
C ILE A 434 -5.09 -10.17 0.53
N ILE A 435 -6.26 -10.80 0.33
CA ILE A 435 -7.14 -11.25 1.41
C ILE A 435 -6.46 -12.32 2.26
N ASP A 436 -5.83 -13.32 1.66
CA ASP A 436 -5.18 -14.44 2.35
C ASP A 436 -3.95 -14.01 3.16
N ASN A 437 -3.32 -12.89 2.78
CA ASN A 437 -2.25 -12.30 3.56
C ASN A 437 -2.74 -11.42 4.72
N CYS A 438 -4.03 -11.15 4.84
CA CYS A 438 -4.61 -10.48 6.00
C CYS A 438 -4.97 -11.51 7.08
N GLN A 439 -4.16 -11.60 8.13
CA GLN A 439 -4.38 -12.53 9.24
C GLN A 439 -5.59 -12.15 10.08
N ASP A 440 -5.93 -10.86 10.10
CA ASP A 440 -7.14 -10.33 10.70
C ASP A 440 -8.10 -9.86 9.63
N THR A 441 -9.37 -10.20 9.78
CA THR A 441 -10.46 -9.63 8.99
C THR A 441 -11.53 -9.12 9.96
N ILE A 442 -11.79 -7.82 9.90
CA ILE A 442 -12.84 -7.17 10.66
C ILE A 442 -13.97 -6.75 9.73
N PHE A 443 -15.20 -7.13 10.05
CA PHE A 443 -16.33 -6.85 9.19
C PHE A 443 -17.63 -6.59 9.95
N GLY A 444 -18.47 -5.76 9.35
CA GLY A 444 -19.78 -5.43 9.90
C GLY A 444 -20.50 -4.36 9.09
N GLY A 445 -21.82 -4.45 9.08
CA GLY A 445 -22.67 -3.51 8.36
C GLY A 445 -22.54 -3.64 6.85
N PHE A 446 -23.39 -4.46 6.25
CA PHE A 446 -23.40 -4.70 4.81
C PHE A 446 -24.61 -4.05 4.16
N ALA A 447 -24.46 -3.66 2.87
CA ALA A 447 -25.61 -3.28 2.06
C ALA A 447 -26.59 -4.47 1.92
N PRO A 448 -27.91 -4.22 1.78
CA PRO A 448 -28.91 -5.29 1.70
C PRO A 448 -28.63 -6.37 0.66
N ASN A 449 -28.06 -5.98 -0.47
CA ASN A 449 -27.76 -6.87 -1.60
C ASN A 449 -26.28 -7.28 -1.66
N SER A 450 -25.53 -7.20 -0.55
CA SER A 450 -24.09 -7.49 -0.55
C SER A 450 -23.82 -8.99 -0.63
N GLU A 451 -23.11 -9.42 -1.67
CA GLU A 451 -22.54 -10.78 -1.79
C GLU A 451 -21.42 -11.02 -0.77
N SER A 452 -20.72 -9.97 -0.34
CA SER A 452 -19.65 -10.08 0.67
C SER A 452 -20.17 -10.68 1.98
N ALA A 453 -21.43 -10.40 2.35
CA ALA A 453 -22.04 -11.01 3.53
C ALA A 453 -22.20 -12.53 3.41
N GLU A 454 -22.45 -13.04 2.21
CA GLU A 454 -22.57 -14.49 1.95
C GLU A 454 -21.20 -15.17 2.02
N VAL A 455 -20.18 -14.56 1.41
CA VAL A 455 -18.80 -15.06 1.48
C VAL A 455 -18.32 -15.13 2.92
N LEU A 456 -18.55 -14.07 3.71
CA LEU A 456 -18.14 -13.99 5.10
C LEU A 456 -18.97 -14.92 6.01
N SER A 457 -20.26 -15.11 5.74
CA SER A 457 -21.07 -16.12 6.44
C SER A 457 -20.51 -17.53 6.25
N LYS A 458 -20.07 -17.86 5.03
CA LYS A 458 -19.43 -19.15 4.72
C LYS A 458 -18.07 -19.28 5.42
N SER A 459 -17.25 -18.21 5.45
CA SER A 459 -15.94 -18.23 6.10
C SER A 459 -16.00 -18.43 7.63
N LEU A 460 -17.08 -17.99 8.28
CA LEU A 460 -17.31 -18.22 9.70
C LEU A 460 -17.59 -19.70 10.03
N GLY A 461 -17.87 -20.53 9.02
CA GLY A 461 -18.13 -21.95 9.19
C GLY A 461 -19.53 -22.24 9.73
N ASN A 462 -19.76 -23.53 9.99
CA ASN A 462 -21.04 -24.05 10.39
C ASN A 462 -21.01 -24.66 11.79
N LYS A 463 -22.17 -24.61 12.46
CA LYS A 463 -22.41 -25.27 13.74
C LYS A 463 -23.54 -26.28 13.63
N THR A 464 -23.52 -27.30 14.45
CA THR A 464 -24.57 -28.27 14.60
C THR A 464 -25.66 -27.72 15.50
N VAL A 465 -26.90 -27.62 15.01
CA VAL A 465 -28.06 -27.20 15.79
C VAL A 465 -29.14 -28.24 15.72
N MET A 466 -29.96 -28.30 16.76
CA MET A 466 -31.15 -29.14 16.78
C MET A 466 -32.29 -28.43 16.06
N SER A 467 -32.89 -29.09 15.09
CA SER A 467 -34.14 -28.68 14.46
C SER A 467 -35.24 -29.66 14.83
N GLY A 468 -36.41 -29.14 15.06
CA GLY A 468 -37.54 -29.97 15.42
C GLY A 468 -38.79 -29.61 14.63
N SER A 469 -39.55 -30.63 14.20
CA SER A 469 -40.90 -30.46 13.73
C SER A 469 -41.88 -31.03 14.77
N ILE A 470 -42.95 -30.29 15.05
CA ILE A 470 -44.01 -30.71 15.95
C ILE A 470 -45.26 -30.88 15.09
N SER A 471 -45.75 -32.13 14.99
CA SER A 471 -47.03 -32.41 14.36
C SER A 471 -48.08 -32.57 15.46
N ARG A 472 -49.16 -31.78 15.40
CA ARG A 472 -50.31 -31.88 16.30
C ARG A 472 -51.38 -32.69 15.61
N GLY A 473 -51.34 -34.01 15.79
CA GLY A 473 -52.48 -34.88 15.47
C GLY A 473 -53.55 -34.75 16.57
N LYS A 474 -54.82 -35.10 16.24
CA LYS A 474 -55.97 -35.01 17.16
C LYS A 474 -55.79 -35.87 18.44
N ASN A 475 -54.93 -36.90 18.39
CA ASN A 475 -54.78 -37.89 19.46
C ASN A 475 -53.37 -38.05 20.02
N ASP A 476 -52.30 -37.54 19.31
CA ASP A 476 -50.93 -37.60 19.84
C ASP A 476 -50.02 -36.53 19.19
N PRO A 477 -49.42 -35.64 19.96
CA PRO A 477 -48.40 -34.74 19.44
C PRO A 477 -47.10 -35.52 19.23
N SER A 478 -46.66 -35.70 17.96
CA SER A 478 -45.35 -36.27 17.67
C SER A 478 -44.31 -35.17 17.50
N GLN A 479 -43.16 -35.34 18.14
CA GLN A 479 -42.00 -34.50 17.99
C GLN A 479 -40.91 -35.27 17.23
N SER A 480 -40.44 -34.70 16.12
CA SER A 480 -39.27 -35.20 15.44
C SER A 480 -38.13 -34.20 15.65
N LEU A 481 -37.02 -34.64 16.23
CA LEU A 481 -35.82 -33.86 16.45
C LEU A 481 -34.71 -34.39 15.54
N GLN A 482 -34.07 -33.49 14.79
CA GLN A 482 -32.92 -33.84 13.94
C GLN A 482 -31.82 -32.81 14.12
N MET A 483 -30.56 -33.26 14.00
CA MET A 483 -29.42 -32.36 13.94
C MET A 483 -29.28 -31.85 12.50
N ILE A 484 -29.07 -30.55 12.37
CA ILE A 484 -28.86 -29.91 11.08
C ILE A 484 -27.67 -28.98 11.13
N GLN A 485 -27.11 -28.75 9.96
CA GLN A 485 -26.08 -27.75 9.73
C GLN A 485 -26.70 -26.35 9.70
N ARG A 486 -26.07 -25.41 10.42
CA ARG A 486 -26.42 -24.00 10.37
C ARG A 486 -25.14 -23.15 10.35
N PRO A 487 -25.00 -22.12 9.48
CA PRO A 487 -23.92 -21.16 9.58
C PRO A 487 -23.80 -20.58 10.99
N LEU A 488 -22.57 -20.28 11.44
CA LEU A 488 -22.35 -19.62 12.74
C LEU A 488 -23.15 -18.31 12.81
N MET A 489 -23.09 -17.52 11.74
CA MET A 489 -23.99 -16.40 11.44
C MET A 489 -24.44 -16.50 9.98
N THR A 490 -25.71 -16.29 9.71
CA THR A 490 -26.25 -16.24 8.36
C THR A 490 -25.96 -14.88 7.71
N ALA A 491 -26.06 -14.78 6.39
CA ALA A 491 -25.82 -13.52 5.69
C ALA A 491 -26.78 -12.39 6.12
N ASP A 492 -28.03 -12.73 6.42
CA ASP A 492 -29.03 -11.78 6.93
C ASP A 492 -28.72 -11.32 8.37
N GLU A 493 -28.21 -12.22 9.23
CA GLU A 493 -27.71 -11.85 10.56
C GLU A 493 -26.51 -10.91 10.49
N LEU A 494 -25.62 -11.09 9.50
CA LEU A 494 -24.49 -10.18 9.25
C LEU A 494 -24.96 -8.82 8.72
N LYS A 495 -25.94 -8.81 7.79
CA LYS A 495 -26.55 -7.59 7.23
C LYS A 495 -27.30 -6.78 8.28
N SER A 496 -27.86 -7.45 9.30
CA SER A 496 -28.63 -6.82 10.38
C SER A 496 -27.80 -6.46 11.62
N LEU A 497 -26.48 -6.58 11.57
CA LEU A 497 -25.60 -6.14 12.67
C LEU A 497 -25.78 -4.64 12.94
N PRO A 498 -26.09 -4.23 14.19
CA PRO A 498 -26.19 -2.82 14.56
C PRO A 498 -24.86 -2.08 14.35
N LYS A 499 -24.92 -0.78 14.03
CA LYS A 499 -23.72 0.06 13.89
C LYS A 499 -22.80 -0.06 15.10
N GLY A 500 -21.49 -0.18 14.83
CA GLY A 500 -20.47 -0.35 15.84
C GLY A 500 -20.27 -1.78 16.31
N ASN A 501 -21.10 -2.75 15.88
CA ASN A 501 -20.85 -4.17 16.12
C ASN A 501 -20.14 -4.77 14.91
N PHE A 502 -19.06 -5.48 15.20
CA PHE A 502 -18.20 -6.11 14.20
C PHE A 502 -17.90 -7.55 14.58
N ILE A 503 -17.58 -8.34 13.59
CA ILE A 503 -16.98 -9.65 13.74
C ILE A 503 -15.51 -9.53 13.37
N VAL A 504 -14.64 -10.07 14.19
CA VAL A 504 -13.20 -10.16 13.95
C VAL A 504 -12.84 -11.62 13.79
N SER A 505 -12.34 -11.98 12.65
CA SER A 505 -11.75 -13.30 12.36
C SER A 505 -10.24 -13.16 12.34
N LYS A 506 -9.54 -14.00 13.09
CA LYS A 506 -8.08 -14.06 13.15
C LYS A 506 -7.61 -15.47 12.83
N THR A 507 -6.57 -15.59 12.03
CA THR A 507 -5.95 -16.87 11.70
C THR A 507 -5.57 -17.65 12.96
N GLY A 508 -6.01 -18.91 13.06
CA GLY A 508 -5.68 -19.79 14.18
C GLY A 508 -6.53 -19.59 15.44
N THR A 509 -7.57 -18.73 15.40
CA THR A 509 -8.45 -18.48 16.54
C THR A 509 -9.93 -18.58 16.16
N HIS A 510 -10.81 -18.71 17.15
CA HIS A 510 -12.23 -18.58 16.91
C HIS A 510 -12.61 -17.10 16.69
N PRO A 511 -13.58 -16.82 15.81
CA PRO A 511 -14.02 -15.45 15.55
C PRO A 511 -14.56 -14.78 16.82
N MET A 512 -14.26 -13.49 16.96
CA MET A 512 -14.71 -12.65 18.07
C MET A 512 -15.86 -11.75 17.60
N ARG A 513 -16.94 -11.67 18.38
CA ARG A 513 -17.94 -10.60 18.25
C ARG A 513 -17.55 -9.45 19.15
N THR A 514 -17.32 -8.27 18.60
CA THR A 514 -16.86 -7.10 19.32
C THR A 514 -17.72 -5.88 19.03
N LYS A 515 -17.64 -4.89 19.91
CA LYS A 515 -18.26 -3.59 19.74
C LYS A 515 -17.17 -2.53 19.72
N LEU A 516 -16.95 -1.92 18.56
CA LEU A 516 -16.14 -0.71 18.45
C LEU A 516 -17.06 0.50 18.71
N LYS A 517 -16.74 1.27 19.72
CA LYS A 517 -17.52 2.46 20.07
C LYS A 517 -17.25 3.59 19.08
N LEU A 518 -18.15 4.56 18.99
CA LEU A 518 -17.90 5.82 18.30
C LEU A 518 -16.71 6.53 18.96
N PHE A 519 -15.85 7.19 18.20
CA PHE A 519 -14.64 7.86 18.70
C PHE A 519 -14.87 8.74 19.93
N LEU A 520 -15.98 9.48 19.99
CA LEU A 520 -16.36 10.27 21.17
C LEU A 520 -16.48 9.43 22.45
N LYS A 521 -16.96 8.19 22.32
CA LYS A 521 -17.09 7.26 23.47
C LYS A 521 -15.77 6.60 23.87
N TRP A 522 -14.74 6.75 23.04
CA TRP A 522 -13.38 6.42 23.38
C TRP A 522 -12.67 7.58 24.12
N GLY A 523 -13.33 8.73 24.29
CA GLY A 523 -12.74 9.93 24.86
C GLY A 523 -11.91 10.74 23.86
N ILE A 524 -12.05 10.47 22.56
CA ILE A 524 -11.36 11.21 21.52
C ILE A 524 -12.15 12.49 21.22
N THR A 525 -11.49 13.63 21.33
CA THR A 525 -12.01 14.95 20.97
C THR A 525 -11.10 15.56 19.90
N PHE A 526 -11.70 16.27 18.96
CA PHE A 526 -10.95 17.02 17.96
C PHE A 526 -10.80 18.48 18.39
N GLU A 527 -9.72 19.10 17.95
CA GLU A 527 -9.48 20.53 18.07
C GLU A 527 -9.95 21.26 16.82
N GLU A 528 -9.63 22.55 16.70
CA GLU A 528 -9.81 23.29 15.45
C GLU A 528 -9.12 22.55 14.30
N PRO A 529 -9.76 22.48 13.12
CA PRO A 529 -9.20 21.77 11.98
C PRO A 529 -7.79 22.26 11.65
N TYR A 530 -6.85 21.33 11.55
CA TYR A 530 -5.49 21.65 11.16
C TYR A 530 -5.43 21.92 9.65
N GLU A 531 -4.77 23.01 9.29
CA GLU A 531 -4.42 23.33 7.91
C GLU A 531 -2.94 23.70 7.85
N SER A 532 -2.23 23.17 6.84
CA SER A 532 -0.87 23.61 6.55
C SER A 532 -0.88 25.04 6.00
N GLU A 533 0.20 25.75 6.21
CA GLU A 533 0.38 27.10 5.68
C GLU A 533 0.32 27.08 4.15
N GLU A 534 -0.29 28.13 3.57
CA GLU A 534 -0.27 28.35 2.13
C GLU A 534 1.15 28.67 1.67
N LYS A 535 1.70 27.84 0.80
CA LYS A 535 3.07 28.00 0.28
C LYS A 535 3.11 28.90 -0.96
N SER A 536 1.96 29.34 -1.44
CA SER A 536 1.76 30.03 -2.72
C SER A 536 2.26 29.21 -3.92
N ALA A 537 2.06 29.70 -5.14
CA ALA A 537 2.61 29.07 -6.33
C ALA A 537 4.15 29.24 -6.34
N ARG A 538 4.89 28.17 -6.07
CA ARG A 538 6.35 28.15 -6.12
C ARG A 538 6.81 28.11 -7.57
N LYS A 539 7.88 28.87 -7.89
CA LYS A 539 8.45 28.90 -9.24
C LYS A 539 9.19 27.59 -9.52
N VAL A 540 8.70 26.83 -10.49
CA VAL A 540 9.35 25.60 -10.95
C VAL A 540 10.46 25.95 -11.95
N ALA A 541 11.61 25.32 -11.79
CA ALA A 541 12.75 25.43 -12.70
C ALA A 541 12.89 24.12 -13.48
N TYR A 542 12.91 24.20 -14.80
CA TYR A 542 13.00 23.04 -15.67
C TYR A 542 14.42 22.85 -16.20
N ALA A 543 14.79 21.60 -16.47
CA ALA A 543 16.02 21.29 -17.16
C ALA A 543 15.95 21.76 -18.61
N ASP A 544 17.10 22.21 -19.13
CA ASP A 544 17.30 22.57 -20.53
C ASP A 544 18.24 21.56 -21.21
N LYS A 545 17.89 21.13 -22.41
CA LYS A 545 18.72 20.22 -23.19
C LYS A 545 20.12 20.76 -23.41
N GLN A 546 20.27 22.09 -23.64
CA GLN A 546 21.56 22.70 -23.89
C GLN A 546 22.46 22.66 -22.65
N GLU A 547 21.90 22.94 -21.47
CA GLU A 547 22.59 22.81 -20.17
C GLU A 547 23.12 21.38 -19.95
N ILE A 548 22.30 20.37 -20.28
CA ILE A 548 22.72 18.96 -20.19
C ILE A 548 23.85 18.66 -21.17
N GLU A 549 23.75 19.14 -22.41
CA GLU A 549 24.80 18.97 -23.40
C GLU A 549 26.13 19.61 -22.98
N GLU A 550 26.09 20.83 -22.47
CA GLU A 550 27.28 21.56 -21.98
C GLU A 550 27.91 20.81 -20.80
N GLU A 551 27.10 20.30 -19.86
CA GLU A 551 27.61 19.55 -18.71
C GLU A 551 28.24 18.21 -19.13
N ILE A 552 27.64 17.50 -20.10
CA ILE A 552 28.21 16.27 -20.67
C ILE A 552 29.58 16.58 -21.33
N ILE A 553 29.65 17.64 -22.13
CA ILE A 553 30.89 18.06 -22.76
C ILE A 553 31.94 18.42 -21.71
N ARG A 554 31.57 19.16 -20.69
CA ARG A 554 32.47 19.54 -19.60
C ARG A 554 33.05 18.31 -18.88
N ARG A 555 32.24 17.29 -18.57
CA ARG A 555 32.72 16.11 -17.84
C ARG A 555 33.50 15.11 -18.65
N TYR A 556 33.14 14.92 -19.91
CA TYR A 556 33.70 13.82 -20.70
C TYR A 556 34.57 14.27 -21.89
N MET A 557 34.43 15.50 -22.43
CA MET A 557 35.18 15.95 -23.58
C MET A 557 36.32 16.91 -23.22
N CYS A 558 36.20 17.74 -22.17
CA CYS A 558 37.33 18.56 -21.70
C CYS A 558 38.49 17.73 -21.13
N CYS A 559 38.26 16.50 -20.68
CA CYS A 559 39.33 15.60 -20.23
C CYS A 559 40.05 14.88 -21.40
N MET A 560 39.64 15.09 -22.65
CA MET A 560 40.30 14.50 -23.83
C MET A 560 41.27 15.44 -24.55
N GLU A 561 41.40 16.71 -24.12
CA GLU A 561 42.29 17.72 -24.72
C GLU A 561 43.50 18.07 -23.83
N GLU A 562 44.18 17.10 -23.27
CA GLU A 562 45.62 17.25 -22.95
C GLU A 562 46.38 16.17 -23.73
N PRO A 563 46.90 16.46 -24.95
CA PRO A 563 48.02 15.71 -25.47
C PRO A 563 49.23 16.11 -24.63
N ASP A 564 49.88 15.13 -24.02
CA ASP A 564 51.21 15.21 -23.44
C ASP A 564 52.16 15.94 -24.40
N GLU A 565 52.30 17.24 -24.25
CA GLU A 565 53.45 17.97 -24.81
C GLU A 565 54.65 17.68 -23.91
N THR A 566 55.29 16.54 -24.12
CA THR A 566 56.68 16.34 -23.72
C THR A 566 57.57 17.27 -24.56
N PRO A 567 58.39 18.12 -23.92
CA PRO A 567 59.31 18.98 -24.64
C PRO A 567 60.32 18.13 -25.41
N ALA A 568 60.49 18.39 -26.71
CA ALA A 568 61.52 17.81 -27.53
C ALA A 568 62.89 18.19 -27.01
N GLU A 569 63.56 17.29 -26.30
CA GLU A 569 65.02 17.38 -26.07
C GLU A 569 65.79 17.03 -27.36
N THR A 570 66.44 18.02 -27.88
CA THR A 570 67.48 17.89 -28.92
C THR A 570 68.61 17.00 -28.41
N ALA A 571 68.78 15.82 -28.98
CA ALA A 571 70.05 15.09 -28.89
C ALA A 571 70.42 14.45 -30.22
N ARG A 572 71.61 14.75 -30.60
CA ARG A 572 72.38 14.42 -31.78
C ARG A 572 72.64 12.94 -32.03
N THR A 573 72.57 12.57 -33.30
CA THR A 573 73.41 11.61 -34.06
C THR A 573 73.92 10.34 -33.38
N GLY A 574 73.62 9.21 -34.01
CA GLY A 574 74.43 7.97 -33.94
C GLY A 574 73.69 6.68 -34.32
N GLY A 575 73.83 6.30 -35.58
CA GLY A 575 74.13 4.94 -36.10
C GLY A 575 73.11 3.79 -35.89
N MET A 576 72.52 3.44 -37.02
CA MET A 576 72.26 2.06 -37.53
C MET A 576 72.11 0.91 -36.52
N GLN A 577 70.88 0.28 -36.48
CA GLN A 577 70.78 -1.12 -36.95
C GLN A 577 69.29 -1.52 -37.06
N GLN A 578 68.96 -1.91 -38.31
CA GLN A 578 67.70 -2.57 -38.66
C GLN A 578 67.73 -4.03 -38.15
N THR A 579 66.64 -4.49 -37.56
CA THR A 579 66.29 -5.91 -37.56
C THR A 579 64.75 -6.08 -37.72
N PRO A 580 64.26 -7.08 -38.46
CA PRO A 580 62.98 -7.01 -39.16
C PRO A 580 61.85 -7.70 -38.35
N LEU A 581 60.73 -7.00 -38.31
CA LEU A 581 59.42 -7.56 -37.93
C LEU A 581 58.79 -8.29 -39.14
N THR A 582 59.07 -9.58 -39.30
CA THR A 582 58.31 -10.45 -40.20
C THR A 582 58.45 -11.88 -39.76
N ASP A 583 57.55 -12.35 -38.90
CA ASP A 583 57.17 -13.77 -38.85
C ASP A 583 55.90 -14.05 -38.05
N THR A 584 55.42 -13.11 -37.23
CA THR A 584 54.24 -13.35 -36.42
C THR A 584 52.94 -13.01 -37.18
N MET A 585 52.99 -12.16 -38.21
CA MET A 585 51.78 -11.83 -39.00
C MET A 585 51.49 -12.77 -40.17
N LYS A 586 52.42 -13.65 -40.54
CA LYS A 586 52.17 -14.67 -41.58
C LYS A 586 51.54 -15.96 -41.03
N LYS A 587 51.66 -16.25 -39.74
CA LYS A 587 51.01 -17.40 -39.11
C LYS A 587 49.55 -17.20 -38.79
N MET A 588 49.05 -15.95 -38.63
CA MET A 588 47.64 -15.67 -38.40
C MET A 588 46.75 -15.65 -39.64
N ARG A 589 47.33 -15.64 -40.83
CA ARG A 589 46.57 -15.65 -42.10
C ARG A 589 46.41 -17.03 -42.74
N GLN A 590 47.03 -18.07 -42.18
CA GLN A 590 46.91 -19.44 -42.71
C GLN A 590 45.93 -20.32 -41.95
N THR A 591 45.41 -19.90 -40.77
CA THR A 591 44.46 -20.70 -39.96
C THR A 591 43.00 -20.31 -40.23
N LEU A 592 42.72 -19.39 -41.19
CA LEU A 592 41.34 -18.99 -41.53
C LEU A 592 40.95 -19.38 -42.97
N ARG A 593 41.61 -20.44 -43.53
CA ARG A 593 41.30 -20.95 -44.90
C ARG A 593 41.23 -22.47 -44.99
N THR A 594 40.82 -23.15 -43.95
CA THR A 594 40.36 -24.56 -44.05
C THR A 594 39.31 -24.76 -42.97
N GLU A 595 38.07 -24.62 -43.35
CA GLU A 595 36.93 -25.47 -43.04
C GLU A 595 35.69 -24.82 -43.66
N ASP A 596 35.22 -25.54 -44.68
CA ASP A 596 33.92 -25.37 -45.32
C ASP A 596 32.77 -25.58 -44.39
#